data_8e0a3c80404e724f405cce1f207da0f4
#
_entry.id   8e0a3c80404e724f405cce1f207da0f4
#
_cell.length_a   1.000
_cell.length_b   1.000
_cell.length_c   1.000
_cell.angle_alpha   90.00
_cell.angle_beta   90.00
_cell.angle_gamma   90.00
#
_symmetry.space_group_name_H-M   'P 1'
#
loop_
_entity.id
_entity.type
_entity.pdbx_description
1 polymer ?
#
loop_
_entity_poly.entity_id
_entity_poly.type
_entity_poly.pdbx_seq_one_letter_code
_entity_poly.pdbx_strand_id
1 'polypeptide(L)'
;MHPLPDGVAIGAHAARNLVAAGLDVVAVVKQGDFPLADVLEQEGCNVTMFADSVRGMGASLAHGVAQRRSADGWIIALADMPRIRSSTIALIAKELTAGRDLVAPAYKGQRGHPVGLGKRFGAQLAALGGDAGARDIVAANQSELLLIECDDPGVLHDIDRREDLAPPAADDRA
;
A
#
# COMPACT_ATOMS: atom_id res chain seq x y z
N MET A 1 5.26 -16.02 4.46
CA MET A 1 4.95 -15.25 3.24
C MET A 1 5.21 -16.15 2.05
N HIS A 2 4.25 -16.33 1.13
CA HIS A 2 4.45 -17.20 -0.03
C HIS A 2 5.27 -16.46 -1.09
N PRO A 3 6.28 -17.10 -1.71
CA PRO A 3 6.97 -16.52 -2.84
C PRO A 3 6.10 -16.60 -4.12
N LEU A 4 6.28 -15.64 -5.00
CA LEU A 4 5.78 -15.70 -6.38
C LEU A 4 6.54 -16.80 -7.17
N PRO A 5 6.11 -17.14 -8.40
CA PRO A 5 6.79 -18.17 -9.22
C PRO A 5 8.29 -17.93 -9.46
N ASP A 6 8.73 -16.68 -9.36
CA ASP A 6 10.17 -16.28 -9.46
C ASP A 6 10.95 -16.48 -8.15
N GLY A 7 10.32 -16.99 -7.09
CA GLY A 7 10.93 -17.22 -5.79
C GLY A 7 11.00 -15.99 -4.88
N VAL A 8 10.56 -14.82 -5.33
CA VAL A 8 10.58 -13.56 -4.57
C VAL A 8 9.32 -13.44 -3.70
N ALA A 9 9.48 -12.95 -2.47
CA ALA A 9 8.36 -12.73 -1.56
C ALA A 9 7.35 -11.72 -2.15
N ILE A 10 6.05 -11.99 -2.01
CA ILE A 10 4.95 -11.13 -2.52
C ILE A 10 5.13 -9.68 -2.08
N GLY A 11 5.43 -9.45 -0.79
CA GLY A 11 5.66 -8.11 -0.26
C GLY A 11 6.87 -7.39 -0.84
N ALA A 12 7.89 -8.12 -1.29
CA ALA A 12 9.04 -7.51 -1.98
C ALA A 12 8.66 -6.97 -3.36
N HIS A 13 7.79 -7.66 -4.10
CA HIS A 13 7.26 -7.14 -5.37
C HIS A 13 6.41 -5.89 -5.16
N ALA A 14 5.53 -5.87 -4.15
CA ALA A 14 4.75 -4.69 -3.81
C ALA A 14 5.65 -3.51 -3.44
N ALA A 15 6.68 -3.75 -2.63
CA ALA A 15 7.68 -2.75 -2.25
C ALA A 15 8.46 -2.21 -3.45
N ARG A 16 8.93 -3.09 -4.34
CA ARG A 16 9.65 -2.71 -5.57
C ARG A 16 8.83 -1.75 -6.44
N ASN A 17 7.53 -1.99 -6.58
CA ASN A 17 6.65 -1.13 -7.37
C ASN A 17 6.47 0.26 -6.74
N LEU A 18 6.43 0.35 -5.40
CA LEU A 18 6.39 1.62 -4.67
C LEU A 18 7.70 2.40 -4.83
N VAL A 19 8.86 1.73 -4.68
CA VAL A 19 10.18 2.35 -4.88
C VAL A 19 10.34 2.81 -6.34
N ALA A 20 9.93 1.98 -7.31
CA ALA A 20 9.95 2.34 -8.73
C ALA A 20 9.05 3.52 -9.09
N ALA A 21 8.03 3.81 -8.28
CA ALA A 21 7.21 5.02 -8.40
C ALA A 21 7.87 6.28 -7.83
N GLY A 22 9.09 6.18 -7.30
CA GLY A 22 9.88 7.29 -6.75
C GLY A 22 9.52 7.66 -5.31
N LEU A 23 8.91 6.76 -4.56
CA LEU A 23 8.49 7.01 -3.17
C LEU A 23 9.59 6.65 -2.15
N ASP A 24 9.60 7.39 -1.04
CA ASP A 24 10.31 6.98 0.19
C ASP A 24 9.46 5.95 0.92
N VAL A 25 9.80 4.68 0.79
CA VAL A 25 9.00 3.56 1.27
C VAL A 25 9.41 3.15 2.68
N VAL A 26 8.45 3.16 3.61
CA VAL A 26 8.61 2.58 4.96
C VAL A 26 7.90 1.24 4.99
N ALA A 27 8.65 0.17 5.19
CA ALA A 27 8.12 -1.17 5.37
C ALA A 27 8.09 -1.54 6.86
N VAL A 28 6.91 -1.87 7.37
CA VAL A 28 6.73 -2.32 8.76
C VAL A 28 6.75 -3.83 8.80
N VAL A 29 7.71 -4.38 9.50
CA VAL A 29 7.95 -5.83 9.61
C VAL A 29 7.76 -6.28 11.06
N LYS A 30 7.25 -7.48 11.24
CA LYS A 30 7.15 -8.09 12.57
C LYS A 30 8.53 -8.21 13.20
N GLN A 31 8.63 -7.87 14.49
CA GLN A 31 9.86 -8.03 15.27
C GLN A 31 10.42 -9.45 15.13
N GLY A 32 11.68 -9.55 14.73
CA GLY A 32 12.40 -10.81 14.60
C GLY A 32 12.30 -11.46 13.20
N ASP A 33 11.55 -10.92 12.26
CA ASP A 33 11.51 -11.41 10.88
C ASP A 33 12.64 -10.76 10.06
N PHE A 34 13.86 -11.06 10.44
CA PHE A 34 15.07 -10.54 9.78
C PHE A 34 15.18 -10.93 8.30
N PRO A 35 14.83 -12.17 7.89
CA PRO A 35 14.90 -12.53 6.48
C PRO A 35 14.01 -11.67 5.59
N LEU A 36 12.82 -11.30 6.06
CA LEU A 36 11.94 -10.41 5.32
C LEU A 36 12.48 -8.97 5.32
N ALA A 37 13.01 -8.53 6.45
CA ALA A 37 13.63 -7.20 6.56
C ALA A 37 14.77 -7.03 5.55
N ASP A 38 15.70 -7.98 5.49
CA ASP A 38 16.85 -7.97 4.57
C ASP A 38 16.39 -7.88 3.10
N VAL A 39 15.35 -8.65 2.73
CA VAL A 39 14.80 -8.61 1.36
C VAL A 39 14.19 -7.24 1.05
N LEU A 40 13.43 -6.64 1.97
CA LEU A 40 12.80 -5.34 1.76
C LEU A 40 13.82 -4.20 1.72
N GLU A 41 14.89 -4.27 2.51
CA GLU A 41 16.02 -3.32 2.43
C GLU A 41 16.73 -3.39 1.08
N GLN A 42 16.93 -4.60 0.54
CA GLN A 42 17.49 -4.79 -0.81
C GLN A 42 16.61 -4.20 -1.91
N GLU A 43 15.29 -4.17 -1.72
CA GLU A 43 14.35 -3.48 -2.62
C GLU A 43 14.35 -1.95 -2.44
N GLY A 44 15.12 -1.40 -1.52
CA GLY A 44 15.27 0.03 -1.29
C GLY A 44 14.28 0.62 -0.26
N CYS A 45 13.67 -0.21 0.57
CA CYS A 45 12.78 0.25 1.63
C CYS A 45 13.53 0.66 2.89
N ASN A 46 12.99 1.64 3.61
CA ASN A 46 13.34 1.90 5.00
C ASN A 46 12.54 0.93 5.88
N VAL A 47 13.21 -0.10 6.39
CA VAL A 47 12.55 -1.12 7.20
C VAL A 47 12.47 -0.69 8.66
N THR A 48 11.32 -0.89 9.29
CA THR A 48 11.14 -0.74 10.73
C THR A 48 10.49 -1.97 11.33
N MET A 49 11.07 -2.49 12.40
CA MET A 49 10.53 -3.63 13.12
C MET A 49 9.53 -3.18 14.18
N PHE A 50 8.40 -3.87 14.27
CA PHE A 50 7.34 -3.55 15.20
C PHE A 50 6.98 -4.76 16.07
N ALA A 51 7.29 -4.69 17.37
CA ALA A 51 7.06 -5.76 18.33
C ALA A 51 5.56 -6.03 18.54
N ASP A 52 4.76 -4.97 18.56
CA ASP A 52 3.31 -5.03 18.81
C ASP A 52 2.48 -5.30 17.54
N SER A 53 3.07 -5.87 16.49
CA SER A 53 2.38 -6.19 15.23
C SER A 53 1.16 -7.12 15.43
N VAL A 54 1.14 -7.87 16.53
CA VAL A 54 -0.01 -8.69 16.96
C VAL A 54 -1.24 -7.87 17.37
N ARG A 55 -1.07 -6.55 17.58
CA ARG A 55 -2.17 -5.63 17.89
C ARG A 55 -3.02 -5.25 16.66
N GLY A 56 -2.70 -5.79 15.52
CA GLY A 56 -3.46 -5.62 14.28
C GLY A 56 -2.82 -4.67 13.28
N MET A 57 -3.44 -4.61 12.10
CA MET A 57 -2.95 -3.85 10.95
C MET A 57 -2.91 -2.34 11.23
N GLY A 58 -3.91 -1.80 11.94
CA GLY A 58 -3.95 -0.37 12.28
C GLY A 58 -2.78 0.07 13.15
N ALA A 59 -2.37 -0.76 14.12
CA ALA A 59 -1.21 -0.47 14.96
C ALA A 59 0.10 -0.47 14.14
N SER A 60 0.24 -1.40 13.20
CA SER A 60 1.39 -1.44 12.27
C SER A 60 1.42 -0.22 11.36
N LEU A 61 0.27 0.21 10.83
CA LEU A 61 0.16 1.40 10.01
C LEU A 61 0.54 2.67 10.80
N ALA A 62 0.00 2.85 12.01
CA ALA A 62 0.35 3.97 12.89
C ALA A 62 1.86 4.02 13.19
N HIS A 63 2.48 2.85 13.42
CA HIS A 63 3.92 2.74 13.61
C HIS A 63 4.70 3.20 12.36
N GLY A 64 4.30 2.77 11.17
CA GLY A 64 4.91 3.18 9.91
C GLY A 64 4.79 4.70 9.67
N VAL A 65 3.60 5.27 9.85
CA VAL A 65 3.36 6.72 9.72
C VAL A 65 4.22 7.51 10.70
N ALA A 66 4.44 7.00 11.91
CA ALA A 66 5.28 7.63 12.92
C ALA A 66 6.75 7.78 12.48
N GLN A 67 7.24 6.96 11.53
CA GLN A 67 8.60 7.07 10.97
C GLN A 67 8.74 8.27 10.03
N ARG A 68 7.64 8.82 9.53
CA ARG A 68 7.60 9.92 8.55
C ARG A 68 6.55 10.97 8.91
N ARG A 69 6.56 11.44 10.16
CA ARG A 69 5.57 12.41 10.70
C ARG A 69 5.56 13.75 9.97
N SER A 70 6.68 14.14 9.35
CA SER A 70 6.82 15.41 8.61
C SER A 70 6.45 15.30 7.14
N ALA A 71 6.03 14.13 6.67
CA ALA A 71 5.59 13.97 5.30
C ALA A 71 4.37 14.84 4.98
N ASP A 72 4.25 15.29 3.74
CA ASP A 72 3.10 16.04 3.27
C ASP A 72 1.90 15.14 2.91
N GLY A 73 2.11 13.81 2.92
CA GLY A 73 1.09 12.79 2.73
C GLY A 73 1.67 11.39 2.79
N TRP A 74 0.80 10.40 2.82
CA TRP A 74 1.16 8.98 2.87
C TRP A 74 0.37 8.21 1.82
N ILE A 75 1.02 7.28 1.15
CA ILE A 75 0.39 6.28 0.29
C ILE A 75 0.38 4.96 1.05
N ILE A 76 -0.80 4.50 1.39
CA ILE A 76 -1.01 3.26 2.16
C ILE A 76 -1.22 2.12 1.21
N ALA A 77 -0.21 1.25 1.12
CA ALA A 77 -0.20 0.08 0.25
C ALA A 77 -0.26 -1.22 1.07
N LEU A 78 -0.80 -2.25 0.46
CA LEU A 78 -0.89 -3.59 1.02
C LEU A 78 0.21 -4.47 0.45
N ALA A 79 0.85 -5.26 1.32
CA ALA A 79 1.99 -6.12 0.95
C ALA A 79 1.58 -7.34 0.10
N ASP A 80 0.29 -7.67 0.07
CA ASP A 80 -0.33 -8.76 -0.68
C ASP A 80 -0.83 -8.35 -2.08
N MET A 81 -0.57 -7.10 -2.50
CA MET A 81 -0.96 -6.56 -3.80
C MET A 81 0.25 -6.28 -4.72
N PRO A 82 1.01 -7.29 -5.14
CA PRO A 82 2.26 -7.12 -5.87
C PRO A 82 2.09 -6.70 -7.34
N ARG A 83 0.86 -6.69 -7.87
CA ARG A 83 0.57 -6.47 -9.28
C ARG A 83 0.21 -5.03 -9.62
N ILE A 84 0.14 -4.14 -8.63
CA ILE A 84 -0.13 -2.72 -8.86
C ILE A 84 1.06 -2.10 -9.60
N ARG A 85 0.80 -1.46 -10.72
CA ARG A 85 1.84 -0.84 -11.56
C ARG A 85 2.43 0.39 -10.86
N SER A 86 3.73 0.57 -10.97
CA SER A 86 4.41 1.78 -10.46
C SER A 86 3.85 3.07 -11.06
N SER A 87 3.42 3.05 -12.32
CA SER A 87 2.76 4.18 -12.98
C SER A 87 1.45 4.58 -12.31
N THR A 88 0.64 3.61 -11.85
CA THR A 88 -0.60 3.88 -11.10
C THR A 88 -0.29 4.50 -9.74
N ILE A 89 0.73 4.00 -9.05
CA ILE A 89 1.19 4.56 -7.78
C ILE A 89 1.68 6.00 -7.95
N ALA A 90 2.44 6.27 -9.02
CA ALA A 90 2.95 7.60 -9.34
C ALA A 90 1.82 8.61 -9.63
N LEU A 91 0.70 8.19 -10.23
CA LEU A 91 -0.47 9.05 -10.42
C LEU A 91 -1.06 9.49 -9.08
N ILE A 92 -1.18 8.59 -8.11
CA ILE A 92 -1.67 8.91 -6.76
C ILE A 92 -0.73 9.91 -6.08
N ALA A 93 0.58 9.68 -6.15
CA ALA A 93 1.58 10.58 -5.60
C ALA A 93 1.50 11.99 -6.21
N LYS A 94 1.31 12.07 -7.52
CA LYS A 94 1.14 13.33 -8.25
C LYS A 94 -0.08 14.12 -7.74
N GLU A 95 -1.22 13.48 -7.55
CA GLU A 95 -2.43 14.15 -7.08
C GLU A 95 -2.28 14.63 -5.62
N LEU A 96 -1.63 13.85 -4.75
CA LEU A 96 -1.29 14.30 -3.39
C LEU A 96 -0.39 15.54 -3.42
N THR A 97 0.63 15.53 -4.28
CA THR A 97 1.54 16.67 -4.46
C THR A 97 0.81 17.91 -5.03
N ALA A 98 -0.23 17.70 -5.84
CA ALA A 98 -1.10 18.74 -6.37
C ALA A 98 -2.10 19.29 -5.32
N GLY A 99 -2.04 18.80 -4.07
CA GLY A 99 -2.85 19.29 -2.96
C GLY A 99 -4.19 18.55 -2.77
N ARG A 100 -4.35 17.38 -3.39
CA ARG A 100 -5.48 16.50 -3.08
C ARG A 100 -5.22 15.78 -1.76
N ASP A 101 -6.22 15.72 -0.89
CA ASP A 101 -6.05 15.12 0.44
C ASP A 101 -6.42 13.65 0.49
N LEU A 102 -7.27 13.17 -0.42
CA LEU A 102 -7.72 11.78 -0.42
C LEU A 102 -7.87 11.27 -1.85
N VAL A 103 -7.08 10.25 -2.21
CA VAL A 103 -6.94 9.77 -3.58
C VAL A 103 -6.89 8.24 -3.59
N ALA A 104 -7.58 7.61 -4.52
CA ALA A 104 -7.45 6.17 -4.77
C ALA A 104 -7.58 5.88 -6.27
N PRO A 105 -6.96 4.79 -6.78
CA PRO A 105 -7.18 4.34 -8.12
C PRO A 105 -8.54 3.67 -8.23
N ALA A 106 -9.11 3.68 -9.43
CA ALA A 106 -10.27 2.88 -9.77
C ALA A 106 -10.02 2.12 -11.07
N TYR A 107 -10.46 0.88 -11.13
CA TYR A 107 -10.46 0.06 -12.33
C TYR A 107 -11.89 -0.38 -12.64
N LYS A 108 -12.37 -0.05 -13.84
CA LYS A 108 -13.76 -0.31 -14.27
C LYS A 108 -14.78 0.23 -13.25
N GLY A 109 -14.55 1.41 -12.70
CA GLY A 109 -15.42 2.07 -11.72
C GLY A 109 -15.35 1.51 -10.30
N GLN A 110 -14.54 0.48 -10.04
CA GLN A 110 -14.35 -0.08 -8.71
C GLN A 110 -13.08 0.51 -8.07
N ARG A 111 -13.24 1.09 -6.87
CA ARG A 111 -12.12 1.63 -6.10
C ARG A 111 -11.14 0.52 -5.68
N GLY A 112 -9.86 0.76 -5.93
CA GLY A 112 -8.77 -0.13 -5.55
C GLY A 112 -7.78 0.46 -4.53
N HIS A 113 -6.59 -0.12 -4.53
CA HIS A 113 -5.41 0.28 -3.76
C HIS A 113 -4.26 0.69 -4.70
N PRO A 114 -3.25 1.43 -4.16
CA PRO A 114 -3.12 1.97 -2.81
C PRO A 114 -3.99 3.22 -2.60
N VAL A 115 -4.11 3.67 -1.34
CA VAL A 115 -4.85 4.89 -1.02
C VAL A 115 -3.87 5.97 -0.58
N GLY A 116 -3.96 7.15 -1.19
CA GLY A 116 -3.23 8.34 -0.83
C GLY A 116 -4.00 9.18 0.19
N LEU A 117 -3.33 9.57 1.28
CA LEU A 117 -3.88 10.44 2.33
C LEU A 117 -2.92 11.62 2.55
N GLY A 118 -3.42 12.83 2.43
CA GLY A 118 -2.68 14.07 2.63
C GLY A 118 -2.37 14.34 4.11
N LYS A 119 -1.55 15.35 4.33
CA LYS A 119 -1.00 15.72 5.65
C LYS A 119 -2.05 15.90 6.75
N ARG A 120 -3.25 16.40 6.42
CA ARG A 120 -4.32 16.61 7.41
C ARG A 120 -4.77 15.32 8.10
N PHE A 121 -4.57 14.16 7.48
CA PHE A 121 -4.91 12.84 8.06
C PHE A 121 -3.83 12.27 8.98
N GLY A 122 -2.67 12.92 9.10
CA GLY A 122 -1.55 12.40 9.85
C GLY A 122 -1.86 12.08 11.31
N ALA A 123 -2.64 12.93 11.99
CA ALA A 123 -3.05 12.69 13.38
C ALA A 123 -4.00 11.47 13.49
N GLN A 124 -4.93 11.30 12.55
CA GLN A 124 -5.84 10.17 12.52
C GLN A 124 -5.09 8.86 12.21
N LEU A 125 -4.18 8.89 11.24
CA LEU A 125 -3.33 7.74 10.91
C LEU A 125 -2.44 7.32 12.09
N ALA A 126 -1.85 8.28 12.81
CA ALA A 126 -1.01 8.00 13.96
C ALA A 126 -1.79 7.47 15.19
N ALA A 127 -3.10 7.70 15.23
CA ALA A 127 -3.98 7.23 16.30
C ALA A 127 -4.63 5.86 15.99
N LEU A 128 -4.37 5.27 14.84
CA LEU A 128 -4.92 3.96 14.48
C LEU A 128 -4.43 2.86 15.42
N GLY A 129 -5.30 1.89 15.65
CA GLY A 129 -5.01 0.71 16.46
C GLY A 129 -5.91 -0.45 16.09
N GLY A 130 -5.61 -1.64 16.62
CA GLY A 130 -6.35 -2.85 16.29
C GLY A 130 -6.29 -3.17 14.80
N ASP A 131 -7.33 -3.79 14.27
CA ASP A 131 -7.43 -4.19 12.87
C ASP A 131 -8.06 -3.10 11.96
N ALA A 132 -8.45 -1.96 12.54
CA ALA A 132 -8.97 -0.82 11.79
C ALA A 132 -7.81 -0.12 11.05
N GLY A 133 -7.64 -0.43 9.77
CA GLY A 133 -6.71 0.27 8.90
C GLY A 133 -7.22 1.67 8.51
N ALA A 134 -6.66 2.24 7.43
CA ALA A 134 -7.12 3.54 6.91
C ALA A 134 -8.55 3.50 6.35
N ARG A 135 -9.20 2.33 6.28
CA ARG A 135 -10.53 2.14 5.68
C ARG A 135 -11.60 3.04 6.31
N ASP A 136 -11.59 3.17 7.62
CA ASP A 136 -12.60 3.97 8.33
C ASP A 136 -12.38 5.47 8.10
N ILE A 137 -11.13 5.92 7.99
CA ILE A 137 -10.78 7.30 7.61
C ILE A 137 -11.30 7.59 6.21
N VAL A 138 -11.08 6.69 5.26
CA VAL A 138 -11.57 6.83 3.88
C VAL A 138 -13.10 6.86 3.83
N ALA A 139 -13.76 5.95 4.54
CA ALA A 139 -15.21 5.89 4.58
C ALA A 139 -15.85 7.15 5.15
N ALA A 140 -15.27 7.71 6.22
CA ALA A 140 -15.74 8.95 6.84
C ALA A 140 -15.55 10.19 5.94
N ASN A 141 -14.66 10.13 4.93
CA ASN A 141 -14.35 11.25 4.03
C ASN A 141 -14.65 10.89 2.56
N GLN A 142 -15.57 9.98 2.30
CA GLN A 142 -15.82 9.45 0.95
C GLN A 142 -16.25 10.53 -0.05
N SER A 143 -16.92 11.59 0.38
CA SER A 143 -17.32 12.71 -0.47
C SER A 143 -16.14 13.54 -1.01
N GLU A 144 -14.98 13.44 -0.39
CA GLU A 144 -13.74 14.13 -0.78
C GLU A 144 -12.76 13.22 -1.54
N LEU A 145 -13.09 11.94 -1.67
CA LEU A 145 -12.24 10.95 -2.31
C LEU A 145 -12.19 11.19 -3.83
N LEU A 146 -11.01 11.54 -4.33
CA LEU A 146 -10.72 11.54 -5.76
C LEU A 146 -10.44 10.11 -6.23
N LEU A 147 -11.28 9.61 -7.12
CA LEU A 147 -11.02 8.36 -7.83
C LEU A 147 -10.33 8.64 -9.15
N ILE A 148 -9.18 8.01 -9.37
CA ILE A 148 -8.42 8.08 -10.63
C ILE A 148 -8.71 6.80 -11.40
N GLU A 149 -9.50 6.90 -12.47
CA GLU A 149 -9.72 5.75 -13.35
C GLU A 149 -8.41 5.38 -14.05
N CYS A 150 -8.04 4.10 -13.99
CA CYS A 150 -6.80 3.59 -14.57
C CYS A 150 -7.03 2.21 -15.22
N ASP A 151 -6.21 1.88 -16.20
CA ASP A 151 -6.19 0.55 -16.82
C ASP A 151 -5.19 -0.37 -16.10
N ASP A 152 -5.42 -0.57 -14.80
CA ASP A 152 -4.58 -1.41 -13.95
C ASP A 152 -5.43 -2.35 -13.08
N PRO A 153 -5.70 -3.58 -13.54
CA PRO A 153 -6.47 -4.54 -12.76
C PRO A 153 -5.79 -4.92 -11.44
N GLY A 154 -4.46 -4.75 -11.32
CA GLY A 154 -3.70 -5.04 -10.10
C GLY A 154 -4.19 -4.27 -8.86
N VAL A 155 -4.86 -3.12 -9.06
CA VAL A 155 -5.39 -2.31 -7.94
C VAL A 155 -6.53 -2.99 -7.17
N LEU A 156 -7.12 -4.05 -7.73
CA LEU A 156 -8.23 -4.81 -7.14
C LEU A 156 -7.83 -6.22 -6.70
N HIS A 157 -6.56 -6.65 -6.96
CA HIS A 157 -6.15 -8.03 -6.75
C HIS A 157 -5.13 -8.14 -5.63
N ASP A 158 -5.56 -8.69 -4.52
CA ASP A 158 -4.74 -9.23 -3.46
C ASP A 158 -4.37 -10.69 -3.72
N ILE A 159 -3.31 -11.17 -3.12
CA ILE A 159 -2.86 -12.56 -3.20
C ILE A 159 -2.93 -13.16 -1.79
N ASP A 160 -4.09 -13.73 -1.47
CA ASP A 160 -4.32 -14.41 -0.19
C ASP A 160 -3.95 -15.89 -0.25
N ARG A 161 -4.11 -16.51 -1.42
CA ARG A 161 -3.97 -17.96 -1.62
C ARG A 161 -3.04 -18.27 -2.79
N ARG A 162 -2.53 -19.51 -2.82
CA ARG A 162 -1.70 -19.98 -3.95
C ARG A 162 -2.41 -19.93 -5.30
N GLU A 163 -3.72 -20.05 -5.30
CA GLU A 163 -4.56 -19.97 -6.52
C GLU A 163 -4.51 -18.58 -7.14
N ASP A 164 -4.39 -17.51 -6.31
CA ASP A 164 -4.31 -16.12 -6.73
C ASP A 164 -2.96 -15.76 -7.39
N LEU A 165 -1.98 -16.67 -7.34
CA LEU A 165 -0.69 -16.51 -8.01
C LEU A 165 -0.82 -16.56 -9.53
N ALA A 166 -1.84 -17.22 -10.07
CA ALA A 166 -2.13 -17.18 -11.50
C ALA A 166 -2.51 -15.75 -11.92
N PRO A 167 -2.05 -15.26 -13.10
CA PRO A 167 -2.52 -13.98 -13.59
C PRO A 167 -4.04 -14.05 -13.77
N PRO A 168 -4.77 -12.94 -13.48
CA PRO A 168 -6.20 -12.90 -13.77
C PRO A 168 -6.38 -13.20 -15.25
N ALA A 169 -7.37 -14.03 -15.56
CA ALA A 169 -7.70 -14.36 -16.95
C ALA A 169 -7.88 -13.04 -17.71
N ALA A 170 -7.20 -12.91 -18.86
CA ALA A 170 -7.43 -11.79 -19.74
C ALA A 170 -8.92 -11.76 -20.09
N ASP A 171 -9.58 -10.64 -19.79
CA ASP A 171 -11.00 -10.46 -20.09
C ASP A 171 -11.14 -10.36 -21.63
N ASP A 172 -11.40 -11.51 -22.27
CA ASP A 172 -11.65 -11.66 -23.72
C ASP A 172 -13.05 -11.08 -24.06
N ARG A 173 -13.28 -9.83 -23.70
CA ARG A 173 -14.45 -9.07 -24.18
C ARG A 173 -13.98 -7.81 -24.88
N ALA A 174 -13.58 -7.99 -26.13
CA ALA A 174 -13.55 -6.92 -27.11
C ALA A 174 -14.98 -6.66 -27.62
#